data_8638e79b3cd57079dbddcba6a708ccff
#
_entry.id   8638e79b3cd57079dbddcba6a708ccff
#
_cell.length_a   1.000
_cell.length_b   1.000
_cell.length_c   1.000
_cell.angle_alpha   90.00
_cell.angle_beta   90.00
_cell.angle_gamma   90.00
#
_symmetry.space_group_name_H-M   'P 1'
#
loop_
_entity.id
_entity.type
_entity.pdbx_description
1 polymer ?
#
loop_
_entity_poly.entity_id
_entity_poly.type
_entity_poly.pdbx_seq_one_letter_code
_entity_poly.pdbx_strand_id
1 'polypeptide(L)'
;MKEKKYTDRKQTTGKKQSPERKPATWKKADGCALAKKCGGCEYQGVPYQKQLAKKEQEVKKWMGSYCKVLPIVGMEDPYHYRNKVHAVFDRLKNGTVISGIYKEGTHTVINVDSCDIEDELSDAIIRDIRGMLKSFKIKTYDEDTGYGLLRHVLVRRGFTTGQVMVVLVLASPILPSKNNFVKALRKLHPEISTVVLNVNDKRTSMVLGERNITLYGKGYIEDELCGLMFRISPSSFYQINPVQTEKLYEAAVKYAGLTGKERVFDAYCGIGTIGMVASKTAGEVIGVELNRDAVRDAITNAKRNNRKNIRFYNDDAGKFMVEMAANKEKVDVLFMDPPRAGSDEAFLSSAVKLAPKRIVYVSCNPETLARDVKFLTKHGYEAKECRPFDMFPLTGHVESVVLMQYCGK
;
A
#
# COMPACT_ATOMS: atom_id res chain seq x y z
N MET A 1 -8.61 -68.76 -2.59
CA MET A 1 -9.09 -67.60 -3.34
C MET A 1 -10.11 -66.86 -2.47
N LYS A 2 -9.78 -65.75 -1.89
CA LYS A 2 -10.67 -64.83 -1.15
C LYS A 2 -10.51 -63.43 -1.70
N GLU A 3 -11.51 -62.99 -2.35
CA GLU A 3 -11.62 -61.60 -2.90
C GLU A 3 -11.72 -60.61 -1.77
N LYS A 4 -10.88 -59.56 -1.81
CA LYS A 4 -10.99 -58.39 -0.96
C LYS A 4 -11.76 -57.32 -1.72
N LYS A 5 -12.95 -56.98 -1.19
CA LYS A 5 -13.75 -55.81 -1.63
C LYS A 5 -13.07 -54.53 -1.17
N TYR A 6 -12.74 -53.67 -2.12
CA TYR A 6 -12.33 -52.29 -1.88
C TYR A 6 -13.58 -51.43 -1.66
N THR A 7 -13.68 -50.80 -0.52
CA THR A 7 -14.73 -49.80 -0.22
C THR A 7 -14.19 -48.41 -0.51
N ASP A 8 -14.81 -47.73 -1.48
CA ASP A 8 -14.59 -46.32 -1.81
C ASP A 8 -15.00 -45.42 -0.64
N ARG A 9 -14.05 -44.72 -0.07
CA ARG A 9 -14.32 -43.60 0.85
C ARG A 9 -14.44 -42.31 0.05
N LYS A 10 -15.66 -41.84 -0.16
CA LYS A 10 -15.95 -40.46 -0.62
C LYS A 10 -15.39 -39.47 0.39
N GLN A 11 -14.37 -38.70 0.01
CA GLN A 11 -13.93 -37.51 0.72
C GLN A 11 -14.94 -36.38 0.49
N THR A 12 -15.71 -36.05 1.50
CA THR A 12 -16.52 -34.85 1.54
C THR A 12 -15.63 -33.67 1.91
N THR A 13 -15.28 -32.85 0.92
CA THR A 13 -14.64 -31.53 1.12
C THR A 13 -15.66 -30.56 1.70
N GLY A 14 -15.70 -30.46 3.02
CA GLY A 14 -16.46 -29.43 3.72
C GLY A 14 -15.81 -28.08 3.47
N LYS A 15 -16.41 -27.24 2.65
CA LYS A 15 -16.11 -25.81 2.60
C LYS A 15 -16.45 -25.22 3.96
N LYS A 16 -15.44 -24.84 4.74
CA LYS A 16 -15.64 -23.99 5.92
C LYS A 16 -16.10 -22.63 5.42
N GLN A 17 -17.37 -22.31 5.58
CA GLN A 17 -17.91 -20.98 5.45
C GLN A 17 -17.25 -20.08 6.51
N SER A 18 -16.65 -18.99 6.07
CA SER A 18 -16.23 -17.91 6.96
C SER A 18 -17.44 -17.38 7.72
N PRO A 19 -17.30 -17.01 9.02
CA PRO A 19 -18.42 -16.49 9.79
C PRO A 19 -18.98 -15.23 9.15
N GLU A 20 -20.27 -15.23 8.84
CA GLU A 20 -21.01 -14.05 8.41
C GLU A 20 -20.84 -12.94 9.46
N ARG A 21 -20.12 -11.87 9.10
CA ARG A 21 -20.09 -10.64 9.89
C ARG A 21 -21.47 -10.00 9.78
N LYS A 22 -22.18 -9.90 10.92
CA LYS A 22 -23.41 -9.10 11.02
C LYS A 22 -23.09 -7.67 10.56
N PRO A 23 -23.99 -7.01 9.81
CA PRO A 23 -23.78 -5.61 9.42
C PRO A 23 -23.60 -4.77 10.68
N ALA A 24 -22.49 -4.05 10.72
CA ALA A 24 -22.16 -3.16 11.83
C ALA A 24 -23.25 -2.07 11.90
N THR A 25 -23.98 -2.03 13.00
CA THR A 25 -24.82 -0.89 13.32
C THR A 25 -23.89 0.28 13.60
N TRP A 26 -23.86 1.25 12.68
CA TRP A 26 -23.07 2.46 12.74
C TRP A 26 -23.33 3.18 14.07
N LYS A 27 -22.50 2.97 15.08
CA LYS A 27 -22.48 3.83 16.25
C LYS A 27 -22.05 5.21 15.73
N LYS A 28 -22.84 6.26 16.04
CA LYS A 28 -22.41 7.65 15.91
C LYS A 28 -21.03 7.71 16.55
N ALA A 29 -19.97 7.87 15.77
CA ALA A 29 -18.65 8.07 16.31
C ALA A 29 -18.68 9.40 17.07
N ASP A 30 -18.59 9.35 18.38
CA ASP A 30 -18.10 10.49 19.15
C ASP A 30 -16.72 10.74 18.56
N GLY A 31 -16.57 11.83 17.78
CA GLY A 31 -15.43 12.02 16.90
C GLY A 31 -14.09 11.85 17.65
N CYS A 32 -13.04 11.43 16.94
CA CYS A 32 -11.71 11.21 17.50
C CYS A 32 -11.26 12.37 18.40
N ALA A 33 -10.97 12.08 19.67
CA ALA A 33 -10.57 13.08 20.68
C ALA A 33 -9.30 13.87 20.26
N LEU A 34 -8.51 13.32 19.35
CA LEU A 34 -7.28 13.92 18.83
C LEU A 34 -7.46 14.69 17.51
N ALA A 35 -8.65 14.70 16.92
CA ALA A 35 -8.90 15.26 15.59
C ALA A 35 -8.33 16.68 15.40
N LYS A 36 -8.54 17.57 16.39
CA LYS A 36 -8.06 18.95 16.35
C LYS A 36 -6.54 19.11 16.53
N LYS A 37 -5.87 18.08 17.05
CA LYS A 37 -4.42 18.10 17.34
C LYS A 37 -3.63 17.36 16.27
N CYS A 38 -4.16 16.21 15.85
CA CYS A 38 -3.51 15.28 14.93
C CYS A 38 -3.50 15.78 13.48
N GLY A 39 -4.61 16.41 13.00
CA GLY A 39 -4.73 16.90 11.62
C GLY A 39 -4.80 15.80 10.53
N GLY A 40 -4.72 14.51 10.89
CA GLY A 40 -4.67 13.41 9.92
C GLY A 40 -6.01 13.06 9.26
N CYS A 41 -7.14 13.57 9.77
CA CYS A 41 -8.49 13.24 9.31
C CYS A 41 -9.33 14.51 9.12
N GLU A 42 -9.30 15.10 7.91
CA GLU A 42 -10.02 16.33 7.59
C GLU A 42 -11.55 16.18 7.66
N TYR A 43 -12.04 14.94 7.51
CA TYR A 43 -13.47 14.63 7.49
C TYR A 43 -13.96 13.98 8.80
N GLN A 44 -13.19 14.10 9.89
CA GLN A 44 -13.64 13.64 11.19
C GLN A 44 -14.96 14.30 11.60
N GLY A 45 -15.95 13.48 12.01
CA GLY A 45 -17.31 13.94 12.33
C GLY A 45 -18.21 14.24 11.13
N VAL A 46 -17.71 14.16 9.90
CA VAL A 46 -18.53 14.27 8.67
C VAL A 46 -19.17 12.91 8.36
N PRO A 47 -20.50 12.82 8.18
CA PRO A 47 -21.16 11.57 7.75
C PRO A 47 -20.51 10.99 6.49
N TYR A 48 -20.27 9.68 6.46
CA TYR A 48 -19.49 9.03 5.41
C TYR A 48 -20.00 9.31 3.99
N GLN A 49 -21.31 9.27 3.79
CA GLN A 49 -21.90 9.60 2.48
C GLN A 49 -21.61 11.04 2.03
N LYS A 50 -21.51 11.99 2.98
CA LYS A 50 -21.08 13.36 2.67
C LYS A 50 -19.60 13.45 2.31
N GLN A 51 -18.75 12.61 2.95
CA GLN A 51 -17.33 12.51 2.56
C GLN A 51 -17.20 12.02 1.12
N LEU A 52 -17.91 10.94 0.76
CA LEU A 52 -17.93 10.39 -0.59
C LEU A 52 -18.39 11.44 -1.62
N ALA A 53 -19.48 12.15 -1.33
CA ALA A 53 -19.99 13.21 -2.22
C ALA A 53 -18.95 14.34 -2.45
N LYS A 54 -18.25 14.76 -1.41
CA LYS A 54 -17.19 15.79 -1.53
C LYS A 54 -16.03 15.30 -2.40
N LYS A 55 -15.55 14.08 -2.17
CA LYS A 55 -14.46 13.47 -2.96
C LYS A 55 -14.85 13.29 -4.43
N GLU A 56 -16.06 12.82 -4.68
CA GLU A 56 -16.59 12.69 -6.04
C GLU A 56 -16.68 14.06 -6.72
N GLN A 57 -17.13 15.09 -6.02
CA GLN A 57 -17.18 16.45 -6.53
C GLN A 57 -15.79 17.00 -6.85
N GLU A 58 -14.79 16.73 -6.02
CA GLU A 58 -13.41 17.15 -6.28
C GLU A 58 -12.86 16.48 -7.56
N VAL A 59 -13.08 15.19 -7.74
CA VAL A 59 -12.70 14.50 -8.98
C VAL A 59 -13.47 15.05 -10.19
N LYS A 60 -14.75 15.32 -10.05
CA LYS A 60 -15.57 15.92 -11.13
C LYS A 60 -15.07 17.31 -11.53
N LYS A 61 -14.64 18.12 -10.57
CA LYS A 61 -14.07 19.45 -10.81
C LYS A 61 -12.85 19.37 -11.75
N TRP A 62 -11.98 18.41 -11.54
CA TRP A 62 -10.74 18.27 -12.31
C TRP A 62 -10.90 17.46 -13.60
N MET A 63 -11.68 16.38 -13.56
CA MET A 63 -11.76 15.41 -14.65
C MET A 63 -13.00 15.54 -15.52
N GLY A 64 -14.03 16.28 -15.06
CA GLY A 64 -15.34 16.35 -15.74
C GLY A 64 -15.31 16.98 -17.13
N SER A 65 -14.29 17.79 -17.47
CA SER A 65 -14.10 18.35 -18.80
C SER A 65 -13.42 17.37 -19.78
N TYR A 66 -12.80 16.31 -19.27
CA TYR A 66 -12.06 15.33 -20.10
C TYR A 66 -12.86 14.05 -20.34
N CYS A 67 -13.61 13.59 -19.36
CA CYS A 67 -14.36 12.34 -19.46
C CYS A 67 -15.54 12.28 -18.47
N LYS A 68 -16.37 11.25 -18.65
CA LYS A 68 -17.41 10.91 -17.67
C LYS A 68 -16.76 10.44 -16.37
N VAL A 69 -17.08 11.13 -15.26
CA VAL A 69 -16.71 10.69 -13.90
C VAL A 69 -17.83 9.80 -13.35
N LEU A 70 -17.50 8.56 -13.07
CA LEU A 70 -18.42 7.57 -12.50
C LEU A 70 -18.63 7.83 -11.00
N PRO A 71 -19.68 7.28 -10.38
CA PRO A 71 -19.86 7.35 -8.95
C PRO A 71 -18.66 6.77 -8.19
N ILE A 72 -18.30 7.42 -7.08
CA ILE A 72 -17.18 6.98 -6.23
C ILE A 72 -17.47 5.62 -5.57
N VAL A 73 -16.46 4.78 -5.52
CA VAL A 73 -16.52 3.49 -4.82
C VAL A 73 -16.10 3.68 -3.38
N GLY A 74 -17.05 3.61 -2.44
CA GLY A 74 -16.83 3.70 -1.01
C GLY A 74 -16.58 2.34 -0.35
N MET A 75 -16.29 2.41 0.97
CA MET A 75 -16.18 1.24 1.85
C MET A 75 -17.51 0.93 2.54
N GLU A 76 -17.71 -0.32 2.90
CA GLU A 76 -18.80 -0.73 3.79
C GLU A 76 -18.49 -0.34 5.24
N ASP A 77 -17.23 -0.56 5.68
CA ASP A 77 -16.71 -0.13 6.97
C ASP A 77 -15.49 0.80 6.74
N PRO A 78 -15.61 2.11 6.96
CA PRO A 78 -14.55 3.08 6.69
C PRO A 78 -13.55 3.24 7.85
N TYR A 79 -13.57 2.34 8.83
CA TYR A 79 -12.70 2.40 10.01
C TYR A 79 -11.63 1.32 9.96
N HIS A 80 -10.53 1.53 10.69
CA HIS A 80 -9.44 0.56 10.95
C HIS A 80 -8.90 -0.15 9.70
N TYR A 81 -8.93 0.53 8.56
CA TYR A 81 -8.56 -0.02 7.25
C TYR A 81 -7.05 -0.04 6.98
N ARG A 82 -6.26 0.77 7.74
CA ARG A 82 -4.82 0.90 7.48
C ARG A 82 -4.07 -0.31 8.00
N ASN A 83 -3.56 -1.14 7.10
CA ASN A 83 -2.75 -2.31 7.41
C ASN A 83 -1.28 -2.00 7.75
N LYS A 84 -0.88 -0.73 7.67
CA LYS A 84 0.44 -0.23 8.03
C LYS A 84 0.31 0.98 8.94
N VAL A 85 0.81 0.83 10.16
CA VAL A 85 0.83 1.87 11.18
C VAL A 85 2.26 2.24 11.49
N HIS A 86 2.51 3.52 11.67
CA HIS A 86 3.82 4.07 11.98
C HIS A 86 3.72 5.02 13.17
N ALA A 87 4.46 4.75 14.23
CA ALA A 87 4.53 5.60 15.41
C ALA A 87 5.93 6.11 15.67
N VAL A 88 6.01 7.38 16.03
CA VAL A 88 7.18 8.04 16.60
C VAL A 88 7.17 7.83 18.11
N PHE A 89 8.34 7.74 18.73
CA PHE A 89 8.48 7.61 20.17
C PHE A 89 9.23 8.80 20.74
N ASP A 90 8.71 9.34 21.83
CA ASP A 90 9.31 10.50 22.51
C ASP A 90 9.15 10.36 24.04
N ARG A 91 9.77 11.27 24.78
CA ARG A 91 9.73 11.34 26.24
C ARG A 91 9.38 12.74 26.71
N LEU A 92 8.33 12.85 27.49
CA LEU A 92 7.95 14.09 28.15
C LEU A 92 8.97 14.49 29.23
N LYS A 93 9.00 15.77 29.61
CA LYS A 93 9.88 16.30 30.66
C LYS A 93 9.77 15.56 32.00
N ASN A 94 8.60 15.01 32.33
CA ASN A 94 8.37 14.20 33.53
C ASN A 94 8.88 12.75 33.40
N GLY A 95 9.52 12.39 32.28
CA GLY A 95 10.05 11.06 32.03
C GLY A 95 9.05 10.06 31.45
N THR A 96 7.78 10.44 31.25
CA THR A 96 6.76 9.58 30.63
C THR A 96 7.07 9.38 29.15
N VAL A 97 7.11 8.12 28.71
CA VAL A 97 7.25 7.79 27.28
C VAL A 97 5.89 7.90 26.61
N ILE A 98 5.87 8.54 25.46
CA ILE A 98 4.70 8.69 24.58
C ILE A 98 5.03 8.11 23.20
N SER A 99 4.01 7.75 22.44
CA SER A 99 4.15 7.33 21.04
C SER A 99 2.95 7.77 20.23
N GLY A 100 3.17 8.08 18.97
CA GLY A 100 2.13 8.54 18.07
C GLY A 100 2.69 9.18 16.81
N ILE A 101 2.21 10.36 16.47
CA ILE A 101 2.61 11.08 15.26
C ILE A 101 3.18 12.46 15.60
N TYR A 102 3.99 13.01 14.70
CA TYR A 102 4.39 14.40 14.82
C TYR A 102 3.22 15.33 14.56
N LYS A 103 3.12 16.39 15.38
CA LYS A 103 2.30 17.55 15.02
C LYS A 103 2.90 18.17 13.77
N GLU A 104 2.05 18.51 12.81
CA GLU A 104 2.44 19.07 11.52
C GLU A 104 3.47 20.21 11.65
N GLY A 105 4.55 20.13 10.86
CA GLY A 105 5.63 21.11 10.85
C GLY A 105 6.51 21.17 12.10
N THR A 106 6.42 20.16 13.00
CA THR A 106 7.19 20.15 14.26
C THR A 106 7.71 18.74 14.58
N HIS A 107 8.67 18.65 15.53
CA HIS A 107 9.08 17.38 16.16
C HIS A 107 8.28 17.06 17.43
N THR A 108 7.23 17.81 17.76
CA THR A 108 6.37 17.52 18.92
C THR A 108 5.50 16.31 18.65
N VAL A 109 5.63 15.26 19.47
CA VAL A 109 4.83 14.03 19.35
C VAL A 109 3.49 14.19 20.02
N ILE A 110 2.42 13.89 19.30
CA ILE A 110 1.07 13.73 19.80
C ILE A 110 0.90 12.29 20.23
N ASN A 111 0.60 12.06 21.53
CA ASN A 111 0.34 10.70 22.02
C ASN A 111 -0.94 10.13 21.41
N VAL A 112 -0.83 8.98 20.78
CA VAL A 112 -1.94 8.22 20.19
C VAL A 112 -2.01 6.86 20.85
N ASP A 113 -3.12 6.56 21.50
CA ASP A 113 -3.38 5.24 22.12
C ASP A 113 -4.27 4.36 21.23
N SER A 114 -5.11 4.99 20.42
CA SER A 114 -5.94 4.36 19.40
C SER A 114 -6.27 5.35 18.30
N CYS A 115 -6.48 4.85 17.08
CA CYS A 115 -6.79 5.66 15.93
C CYS A 115 -7.94 5.03 15.12
N ASP A 116 -8.92 5.85 14.71
CA ASP A 116 -10.12 5.37 13.99
C ASP A 116 -9.80 4.77 12.60
N ILE A 117 -8.64 5.09 12.02
CA ILE A 117 -8.25 4.60 10.70
C ILE A 117 -7.15 3.54 10.73
N GLU A 118 -6.40 3.42 11.83
CA GLU A 118 -5.32 2.44 11.98
C GLU A 118 -5.85 1.10 12.47
N ASP A 119 -5.16 0.01 12.11
CA ASP A 119 -5.49 -1.34 12.59
C ASP A 119 -5.34 -1.42 14.12
N GLU A 120 -6.39 -1.82 14.81
CA GLU A 120 -6.47 -1.85 16.27
C GLU A 120 -5.37 -2.71 16.92
N LEU A 121 -5.01 -3.84 16.29
CA LEU A 121 -3.93 -4.70 16.76
C LEU A 121 -2.58 -3.99 16.66
N SER A 122 -2.36 -3.24 15.59
CA SER A 122 -1.13 -2.45 15.42
C SER A 122 -1.00 -1.37 16.48
N ASP A 123 -2.10 -0.68 16.83
CA ASP A 123 -2.15 0.28 17.94
C ASP A 123 -1.82 -0.39 19.28
N ALA A 124 -2.39 -1.57 19.54
CA ALA A 124 -2.12 -2.34 20.75
C ALA A 124 -0.63 -2.72 20.87
N ILE A 125 -0.03 -3.23 19.79
CA ILE A 125 1.40 -3.57 19.73
C ILE A 125 2.28 -2.36 20.04
N ILE A 126 1.96 -1.19 19.45
CA ILE A 126 2.72 0.04 19.67
C ILE A 126 2.63 0.49 21.14
N ARG A 127 1.43 0.44 21.74
CA ARG A 127 1.25 0.74 23.17
C ARG A 127 2.06 -0.17 24.07
N ASP A 128 2.06 -1.47 23.79
CA ASP A 128 2.79 -2.45 24.60
C ASP A 128 4.30 -2.29 24.44
N ILE A 129 4.80 -2.03 23.23
CA ILE A 129 6.20 -1.67 23.03
C ILE A 129 6.55 -0.43 23.86
N ARG A 130 5.72 0.62 23.86
CA ARG A 130 5.90 1.82 24.69
C ARG A 130 6.02 1.47 26.16
N GLY A 131 5.15 0.60 26.67
CA GLY A 131 5.17 0.12 28.07
C GLY A 131 6.44 -0.66 28.43
N MET A 132 7.01 -1.37 27.46
CA MET A 132 8.23 -2.19 27.67
C MET A 132 9.53 -1.37 27.73
N LEU A 133 9.62 -0.18 27.14
CA LEU A 133 10.87 0.56 26.95
C LEU A 133 11.64 0.79 28.26
N LYS A 134 10.91 1.13 29.34
CA LYS A 134 11.53 1.38 30.65
C LYS A 134 12.22 0.14 31.21
N SER A 135 11.57 -1.02 31.19
CA SER A 135 12.09 -2.29 31.73
C SER A 135 13.28 -2.83 30.95
N PHE A 136 13.32 -2.56 29.62
CA PHE A 136 14.42 -2.94 28.75
C PHE A 136 15.51 -1.87 28.61
N LYS A 137 15.40 -0.75 29.35
CA LYS A 137 16.33 0.38 29.32
C LYS A 137 16.56 0.96 27.91
N ILE A 138 15.52 0.94 27.08
CA ILE A 138 15.54 1.50 25.73
C ILE A 138 15.13 2.97 25.83
N LYS A 139 16.01 3.88 25.38
CA LYS A 139 15.73 5.32 25.33
C LYS A 139 15.08 5.68 23.99
N THR A 140 14.08 6.55 24.03
CA THR A 140 13.53 7.18 22.81
C THR A 140 14.59 8.09 22.21
N TYR A 141 14.60 8.18 20.88
CA TYR A 141 15.50 9.06 20.15
C TYR A 141 14.90 10.47 20.08
N ASP A 142 15.73 11.46 20.28
CA ASP A 142 15.40 12.87 20.19
C ASP A 142 16.03 13.42 18.90
N GLU A 143 15.21 13.84 17.96
CA GLU A 143 15.63 14.30 16.63
C GLU A 143 16.41 15.62 16.69
N ASP A 144 16.17 16.46 17.70
CA ASP A 144 16.83 17.75 17.86
C ASP A 144 18.25 17.57 18.40
N THR A 145 18.42 16.73 19.40
CA THR A 145 19.73 16.48 20.04
C THR A 145 20.51 15.32 19.40
N GLY A 146 19.84 14.40 18.73
CA GLY A 146 20.43 13.17 18.20
C GLY A 146 20.71 12.12 19.28
N TYR A 147 20.09 12.25 20.47
CA TYR A 147 20.33 11.35 21.59
C TYR A 147 19.22 10.31 21.72
N GLY A 148 19.58 9.08 22.01
CA GLY A 148 18.63 7.97 22.20
C GLY A 148 18.81 6.86 21.19
N LEU A 149 17.85 5.93 21.16
CA LEU A 149 17.98 4.72 20.36
C LEU A 149 16.74 4.49 19.47
N LEU A 150 15.55 4.38 20.08
CA LEU A 150 14.31 4.04 19.34
C LEU A 150 13.71 5.31 18.74
N ARG A 151 13.71 5.37 17.41
CA ARG A 151 13.11 6.47 16.64
C ARG A 151 11.64 6.19 16.35
N HIS A 152 11.38 5.06 15.68
CA HIS A 152 10.06 4.72 15.22
C HIS A 152 9.76 3.23 15.42
N VAL A 153 8.47 2.91 15.49
CA VAL A 153 7.97 1.55 15.30
C VAL A 153 7.01 1.55 14.13
N LEU A 154 7.24 0.65 13.19
CA LEU A 154 6.31 0.39 12.10
C LEU A 154 5.72 -0.99 12.31
N VAL A 155 4.39 -1.08 12.34
CA VAL A 155 3.65 -2.34 12.36
C VAL A 155 2.94 -2.51 11.03
N ARG A 156 3.06 -3.68 10.43
CA ARG A 156 2.36 -4.03 9.20
C ARG A 156 1.65 -5.36 9.40
N ARG A 157 0.37 -5.40 9.05
CA ARG A 157 -0.46 -6.59 9.14
C ARG A 157 -0.86 -7.07 7.75
N GLY A 158 -0.71 -8.38 7.47
CA GLY A 158 -1.36 -9.04 6.36
C GLY A 158 -2.85 -9.14 6.67
N PHE A 159 -3.69 -8.49 5.88
CA PHE A 159 -5.12 -8.37 6.15
C PHE A 159 -5.83 -9.74 6.05
N THR A 160 -5.48 -10.52 5.03
CA THR A 160 -6.05 -11.85 4.78
C THR A 160 -5.36 -12.93 5.60
N THR A 161 -4.03 -12.87 5.73
CA THR A 161 -3.24 -13.91 6.41
C THR A 161 -3.17 -13.72 7.91
N GLY A 162 -3.42 -12.51 8.42
CA GLY A 162 -3.25 -12.16 9.83
C GLY A 162 -1.79 -12.09 10.29
N GLN A 163 -0.81 -12.27 9.42
CA GLN A 163 0.61 -12.16 9.76
C GLN A 163 0.97 -10.73 10.15
N VAL A 164 1.76 -10.58 11.21
CA VAL A 164 2.19 -9.26 11.69
C VAL A 164 3.71 -9.14 11.62
N MET A 165 4.17 -8.02 11.05
CA MET A 165 5.57 -7.60 11.06
C MET A 165 5.72 -6.36 11.92
N VAL A 166 6.65 -6.43 12.87
CA VAL A 166 7.09 -5.29 13.68
C VAL A 166 8.48 -4.86 13.23
N VAL A 167 8.63 -3.60 12.85
CA VAL A 167 9.92 -3.00 12.50
C VAL A 167 10.28 -1.97 13.56
N LEU A 168 11.37 -2.25 14.29
CA LEU A 168 11.95 -1.32 15.26
C LEU A 168 13.01 -0.47 14.54
N VAL A 169 12.74 0.81 14.38
CA VAL A 169 13.69 1.74 13.72
C VAL A 169 14.59 2.36 14.79
N LEU A 170 15.86 2.02 14.74
CA LEU A 170 16.86 2.40 15.74
C LEU A 170 17.96 3.26 15.12
N ALA A 171 18.49 4.20 15.91
CA ALA A 171 19.67 5.00 15.55
C ALA A 171 20.97 4.19 15.56
N SER A 172 20.94 2.92 15.98
CA SER A 172 22.10 2.02 16.11
C SER A 172 21.67 0.58 15.85
N PRO A 173 22.56 -0.29 15.34
CA PRO A 173 22.25 -1.71 15.11
C PRO A 173 22.14 -2.55 16.39
N ILE A 174 22.28 -1.94 17.56
CA ILE A 174 22.33 -2.65 18.84
C ILE A 174 21.05 -2.39 19.63
N LEU A 175 20.22 -3.42 19.78
CA LEU A 175 19.06 -3.41 20.68
C LEU A 175 19.45 -4.08 22.02
N PRO A 176 19.36 -3.38 23.16
CA PRO A 176 19.62 -3.98 24.48
C PRO A 176 18.70 -5.18 24.74
N SER A 177 19.27 -6.26 25.25
CA SER A 177 18.51 -7.50 25.59
C SER A 177 17.57 -7.99 24.49
N LYS A 178 17.98 -7.87 23.23
CA LYS A 178 17.14 -8.10 22.03
C LYS A 178 16.31 -9.38 22.08
N ASN A 179 16.91 -10.50 22.52
CA ASN A 179 16.22 -11.80 22.57
C ASN A 179 15.10 -11.80 23.62
N ASN A 180 15.36 -11.21 24.80
CA ASN A 180 14.35 -11.10 25.86
C ASN A 180 13.24 -10.11 25.48
N PHE A 181 13.59 -9.00 24.82
CA PHE A 181 12.63 -8.03 24.31
C PHE A 181 11.67 -8.71 23.31
N VAL A 182 12.21 -9.38 22.29
CA VAL A 182 11.42 -10.08 21.28
C VAL A 182 10.56 -11.18 21.91
N LYS A 183 11.12 -11.96 22.85
CA LYS A 183 10.36 -13.01 23.57
C LYS A 183 9.21 -12.41 24.38
N ALA A 184 9.43 -11.32 25.10
CA ALA A 184 8.39 -10.65 25.90
C ALA A 184 7.30 -10.06 24.99
N LEU A 185 7.67 -9.36 23.90
CA LEU A 185 6.72 -8.81 22.94
C LEU A 185 5.85 -9.89 22.31
N ARG A 186 6.43 -11.01 21.88
CA ARG A 186 5.71 -12.15 21.30
C ARG A 186 4.86 -12.92 22.32
N LYS A 187 5.17 -12.83 23.60
CA LYS A 187 4.30 -13.38 24.65
C LYS A 187 3.00 -12.56 24.77
N LEU A 188 3.07 -11.25 24.58
CA LEU A 188 1.90 -10.37 24.55
C LEU A 188 1.11 -10.50 23.24
N HIS A 189 1.86 -10.63 22.11
CA HIS A 189 1.31 -10.65 20.77
C HIS A 189 1.82 -11.87 19.99
N PRO A 190 1.22 -13.07 20.18
CA PRO A 190 1.65 -14.30 19.52
C PRO A 190 1.47 -14.29 17.99
N GLU A 191 0.61 -13.42 17.46
CA GLU A 191 0.37 -13.18 16.04
C GLU A 191 1.56 -12.52 15.32
N ILE A 192 2.54 -11.97 16.04
CA ILE A 192 3.77 -11.41 15.44
C ILE A 192 4.56 -12.53 14.76
N SER A 193 4.55 -12.50 13.45
CA SER A 193 5.22 -13.46 12.58
C SER A 193 6.69 -13.12 12.36
N THR A 194 7.05 -11.84 12.45
CA THR A 194 8.44 -11.40 12.27
C THR A 194 8.71 -10.08 13.00
N VAL A 195 9.94 -9.94 13.51
CA VAL A 195 10.47 -8.71 14.10
C VAL A 195 11.76 -8.34 13.39
N VAL A 196 11.81 -7.12 12.89
CA VAL A 196 12.96 -6.57 12.17
C VAL A 196 13.49 -5.34 12.92
N LEU A 197 14.79 -5.22 13.03
CA LEU A 197 15.49 -4.01 13.42
C LEU A 197 15.93 -3.31 12.13
N ASN A 198 15.45 -2.11 11.91
CA ASN A 198 15.91 -1.23 10.84
C ASN A 198 16.87 -0.19 11.43
N VAL A 199 18.03 -0.03 10.81
CA VAL A 199 19.05 0.93 11.25
C VAL A 199 18.88 2.22 10.47
N ASN A 200 18.51 3.29 11.17
CA ASN A 200 18.44 4.64 10.63
C ASN A 200 19.27 5.57 11.51
N ASP A 201 20.57 5.64 11.23
CA ASP A 201 21.58 6.44 11.93
C ASP A 201 21.78 7.83 11.31
N LYS A 202 21.06 8.14 10.23
CA LYS A 202 21.15 9.42 9.50
C LYS A 202 20.19 10.45 10.09
N ARG A 203 20.58 11.72 10.08
CA ARG A 203 19.63 12.85 10.31
C ARG A 203 18.84 13.08 9.03
N THR A 204 17.66 12.53 8.96
CA THR A 204 16.79 12.55 7.78
C THR A 204 15.32 12.44 8.19
N SER A 205 14.44 13.00 7.38
CA SER A 205 12.99 12.82 7.51
C SER A 205 12.50 11.42 7.06
N MET A 206 13.39 10.63 6.43
CA MET A 206 13.05 9.26 6.06
C MET A 206 12.91 8.38 7.30
N VAL A 207 11.79 7.67 7.40
CA VAL A 207 11.50 6.79 8.54
C VAL A 207 12.45 5.60 8.59
N LEU A 208 12.62 4.91 7.46
CA LEU A 208 13.45 3.71 7.37
C LEU A 208 14.84 4.05 6.82
N GLY A 209 15.84 3.47 7.46
CA GLY A 209 17.20 3.41 6.91
C GLY A 209 17.36 2.22 5.95
N GLU A 210 18.53 2.09 5.38
CA GLU A 210 18.84 1.11 4.32
C GLU A 210 19.04 -0.32 4.86
N ARG A 211 19.48 -0.46 6.12
CA ARG A 211 19.89 -1.75 6.69
C ARG A 211 18.80 -2.36 7.56
N ASN A 212 18.39 -3.57 7.21
CA ASN A 212 17.46 -4.38 7.99
C ASN A 212 18.18 -5.59 8.62
N ILE A 213 17.87 -5.88 9.89
CA ILE A 213 18.39 -7.02 10.65
C ILE A 213 17.18 -7.79 11.19
N THR A 214 16.98 -9.02 10.74
CA THR A 214 15.89 -9.85 11.25
C THR A 214 16.23 -10.32 12.67
N LEU A 215 15.39 -9.96 13.64
CA LEU A 215 15.52 -10.41 15.03
C LEU A 215 14.71 -11.68 15.29
N TYR A 216 13.60 -11.86 14.56
CA TYR A 216 12.73 -13.02 14.66
C TYR A 216 11.97 -13.24 13.34
N GLY A 217 11.68 -14.50 13.01
CA GLY A 217 10.90 -14.88 11.85
C GLY A 217 11.66 -14.73 10.53
N LYS A 218 10.92 -14.50 9.45
CA LYS A 218 11.47 -14.50 8.07
C LYS A 218 12.01 -13.14 7.61
N GLY A 219 11.78 -12.05 8.38
CA GLY A 219 12.11 -10.69 7.98
C GLY A 219 11.12 -10.07 6.97
N TYR A 220 10.02 -10.74 6.70
CA TYR A 220 8.90 -10.29 5.85
C TYR A 220 7.60 -10.97 6.28
N ILE A 221 6.47 -10.44 5.86
CA ILE A 221 5.16 -11.08 5.94
C ILE A 221 4.63 -11.41 4.55
N GLU A 222 3.57 -12.18 4.52
CA GLU A 222 2.86 -12.56 3.31
C GLU A 222 1.40 -12.15 3.46
N ASP A 223 0.82 -11.63 2.39
CA ASP A 223 -0.61 -11.34 2.33
C ASP A 223 -1.21 -11.71 0.99
N GLU A 224 -2.49 -12.01 0.99
CA GLU A 224 -3.24 -12.29 -0.23
C GLU A 224 -3.98 -11.05 -0.69
N LEU A 225 -3.87 -10.73 -2.00
CA LEU A 225 -4.57 -9.64 -2.65
C LEU A 225 -5.03 -10.11 -4.03
N CYS A 226 -6.32 -9.94 -4.34
CA CYS A 226 -6.91 -10.41 -5.60
C CYS A 226 -6.62 -11.90 -5.90
N GLY A 227 -6.59 -12.78 -4.87
CA GLY A 227 -6.26 -14.20 -5.01
C GLY A 227 -4.82 -14.50 -5.43
N LEU A 228 -3.90 -13.60 -5.15
CA LEU A 228 -2.45 -13.75 -5.35
C LEU A 228 -1.73 -13.49 -4.04
N MET A 229 -0.70 -14.30 -3.76
CA MET A 229 0.10 -14.19 -2.55
C MET A 229 1.29 -13.24 -2.76
N PHE A 230 1.41 -12.22 -1.92
CA PHE A 230 2.50 -11.25 -1.97
C PHE A 230 3.39 -11.34 -0.74
N ARG A 231 4.69 -11.43 -0.98
CA ARG A 231 5.72 -11.17 0.03
C ARG A 231 5.86 -9.65 0.18
N ILE A 232 5.86 -9.19 1.43
CA ILE A 232 5.92 -7.79 1.81
C ILE A 232 7.11 -7.61 2.75
N SER A 233 8.17 -6.97 2.27
CA SER A 233 9.36 -6.64 3.05
C SER A 233 9.16 -5.32 3.82
N PRO A 234 10.02 -4.98 4.81
CA PRO A 234 9.87 -3.74 5.60
C PRO A 234 9.77 -2.46 4.77
N SER A 235 10.60 -2.33 3.74
CA SER A 235 10.68 -1.16 2.85
C SER A 235 9.76 -1.21 1.63
N SER A 236 9.10 -2.35 1.36
CA SER A 236 8.23 -2.50 0.20
C SER A 236 7.00 -1.60 0.30
N PHE A 237 6.66 -0.93 -0.80
CA PHE A 237 5.34 -0.31 -0.92
C PHE A 237 4.28 -1.40 -1.11
N TYR A 238 3.20 -1.29 -0.38
CA TYR A 238 2.00 -2.12 -0.50
C TYR A 238 0.83 -1.27 -0.03
N GLN A 239 -0.26 -1.30 -0.76
CA GLN A 239 -1.43 -0.46 -0.50
C GLN A 239 -1.97 -0.67 0.93
N ILE A 240 -2.31 0.44 1.60
CA ILE A 240 -2.65 0.41 3.03
C ILE A 240 -4.10 0.00 3.31
N ASN A 241 -4.95 -0.05 2.28
CA ASN A 241 -6.36 -0.43 2.36
C ASN A 241 -6.63 -1.60 1.40
N PRO A 242 -6.40 -2.84 1.81
CA PRO A 242 -6.53 -4.00 0.92
C PRO A 242 -7.91 -4.15 0.30
N VAL A 243 -8.97 -3.89 1.07
CA VAL A 243 -10.37 -4.01 0.60
C VAL A 243 -10.66 -3.09 -0.59
N GLN A 244 -10.23 -1.84 -0.51
CA GLN A 244 -10.41 -0.90 -1.62
C GLN A 244 -9.41 -1.14 -2.73
N THR A 245 -8.22 -1.63 -2.42
CA THR A 245 -7.21 -1.98 -3.42
C THR A 245 -7.70 -3.06 -4.37
N GLU A 246 -8.37 -4.09 -3.86
CA GLU A 246 -8.95 -5.13 -4.71
C GLU A 246 -9.97 -4.55 -5.70
N LYS A 247 -10.89 -3.70 -5.24
CA LYS A 247 -11.88 -3.03 -6.09
C LYS A 247 -11.23 -2.10 -7.14
N LEU A 248 -10.17 -1.38 -6.73
CA LEU A 248 -9.41 -0.50 -7.62
C LEU A 248 -8.68 -1.30 -8.70
N TYR A 249 -7.98 -2.38 -8.33
CA TYR A 249 -7.24 -3.23 -9.28
C TYR A 249 -8.19 -3.99 -10.21
N GLU A 250 -9.33 -4.45 -9.71
CA GLU A 250 -10.38 -5.05 -10.54
C GLU A 250 -10.86 -4.06 -11.63
N ALA A 251 -11.12 -2.80 -11.24
CA ALA A 251 -11.50 -1.76 -12.20
C ALA A 251 -10.38 -1.44 -13.19
N ALA A 252 -9.13 -1.35 -12.72
CA ALA A 252 -7.97 -1.09 -13.58
C ALA A 252 -7.77 -2.20 -14.62
N VAL A 253 -7.84 -3.47 -14.19
CA VAL A 253 -7.74 -4.62 -15.13
C VAL A 253 -8.93 -4.69 -16.09
N LYS A 254 -10.14 -4.34 -15.62
CA LYS A 254 -11.32 -4.23 -16.50
C LYS A 254 -11.12 -3.16 -17.58
N TYR A 255 -10.54 -2.00 -17.25
CA TYR A 255 -10.22 -0.94 -18.20
C TYR A 255 -9.15 -1.35 -19.20
N ALA A 256 -8.20 -2.18 -18.78
CA ALA A 256 -7.20 -2.74 -19.67
C ALA A 256 -7.81 -3.62 -20.79
N GLY A 257 -8.97 -4.24 -20.56
CA GLY A 257 -9.70 -5.03 -21.55
C GLY A 257 -8.89 -6.18 -22.12
N LEU A 258 -8.24 -6.94 -21.24
CA LEU A 258 -7.30 -8.01 -21.59
C LEU A 258 -8.05 -9.26 -22.08
N THR A 259 -7.52 -9.89 -23.14
CA THR A 259 -8.11 -11.07 -23.81
C THR A 259 -7.16 -12.28 -23.85
N GLY A 260 -5.96 -12.17 -23.28
CA GLY A 260 -4.92 -13.19 -23.28
C GLY A 260 -3.83 -13.00 -24.34
N LYS A 261 -3.92 -11.93 -25.14
CA LYS A 261 -2.97 -11.65 -26.23
C LYS A 261 -2.15 -10.39 -26.01
N GLU A 262 -2.62 -9.52 -25.12
CA GLU A 262 -2.05 -8.20 -24.94
C GLU A 262 -0.68 -8.26 -24.24
N ARG A 263 0.24 -7.44 -24.72
CA ARG A 263 1.49 -7.09 -24.07
C ARG A 263 1.26 -5.86 -23.21
N VAL A 264 1.43 -6.02 -21.91
CA VAL A 264 1.16 -5.02 -20.88
C VAL A 264 2.47 -4.47 -20.34
N PHE A 265 2.56 -3.16 -20.19
CA PHE A 265 3.65 -2.47 -19.49
C PHE A 265 3.11 -1.90 -18.18
N ASP A 266 3.70 -2.29 -17.04
CA ASP A 266 3.36 -1.81 -15.70
C ASP A 266 4.50 -0.89 -15.22
N ALA A 267 4.30 0.41 -15.40
CA ALA A 267 5.23 1.44 -14.97
C ALA A 267 5.04 1.77 -13.50
N TYR A 268 6.13 1.99 -12.77
CA TYR A 268 6.13 2.18 -11.31
C TYR A 268 5.57 0.96 -10.57
N CYS A 269 5.93 -0.25 -11.04
CA CYS A 269 5.25 -1.48 -10.64
C CYS A 269 5.42 -1.87 -9.15
N GLY A 270 6.35 -1.28 -8.40
CA GLY A 270 6.61 -1.61 -7.01
C GLY A 270 6.96 -3.09 -6.84
N ILE A 271 6.26 -3.79 -5.95
CA ILE A 271 6.38 -5.25 -5.77
C ILE A 271 5.55 -6.04 -6.80
N GLY A 272 5.09 -5.38 -7.84
CA GLY A 272 4.40 -5.97 -9.00
C GLY A 272 2.92 -6.21 -8.81
N THR A 273 2.22 -5.47 -7.92
CA THR A 273 0.83 -5.80 -7.55
C THR A 273 -0.15 -5.69 -8.71
N ILE A 274 -0.19 -4.57 -9.44
CA ILE A 274 -1.11 -4.38 -10.58
C ILE A 274 -0.75 -5.32 -11.72
N GLY A 275 0.54 -5.37 -12.12
CA GLY A 275 1.01 -6.25 -13.19
C GLY A 275 0.76 -7.72 -12.92
N MET A 276 0.91 -8.17 -11.67
CA MET A 276 0.60 -9.54 -11.27
C MET A 276 -0.88 -9.87 -11.41
N VAL A 277 -1.78 -8.94 -11.02
CA VAL A 277 -3.22 -9.13 -11.21
C VAL A 277 -3.56 -9.16 -12.70
N ALA A 278 -3.00 -8.26 -13.51
CA ALA A 278 -3.14 -8.24 -14.95
C ALA A 278 -2.61 -9.51 -15.62
N SER A 279 -1.53 -10.10 -15.10
CA SER A 279 -0.93 -11.32 -15.66
C SER A 279 -1.86 -12.54 -15.65
N LYS A 280 -2.96 -12.49 -14.89
CA LYS A 280 -3.99 -13.56 -14.91
C LYS A 280 -4.65 -13.69 -16.29
N THR A 281 -4.75 -12.58 -17.01
CA THR A 281 -5.46 -12.48 -18.29
C THR A 281 -4.65 -11.86 -19.42
N ALA A 282 -3.46 -11.31 -19.15
CA ALA A 282 -2.58 -10.77 -20.19
C ALA A 282 -1.78 -11.88 -20.90
N GLY A 283 -1.35 -11.62 -22.14
CA GLY A 283 -0.40 -12.47 -22.87
C GLY A 283 1.00 -12.38 -22.25
N GLU A 284 1.50 -11.17 -22.08
CA GLU A 284 2.79 -10.86 -21.46
C GLU A 284 2.66 -9.58 -20.60
N VAL A 285 3.39 -9.53 -19.48
CA VAL A 285 3.51 -8.34 -18.65
C VAL A 285 4.98 -8.00 -18.42
N ILE A 286 5.30 -6.72 -18.58
CA ILE A 286 6.61 -6.13 -18.27
C ILE A 286 6.41 -5.13 -17.15
N GLY A 287 6.99 -5.37 -15.98
CA GLY A 287 7.00 -4.43 -14.86
C GLY A 287 8.35 -3.75 -14.75
N VAL A 288 8.35 -2.42 -14.56
CA VAL A 288 9.57 -1.63 -14.36
C VAL A 288 9.47 -0.82 -13.09
N GLU A 289 10.52 -0.86 -12.27
CA GLU A 289 10.60 -0.22 -10.97
C GLU A 289 12.04 0.21 -10.68
N LEU A 290 12.18 1.41 -10.13
CA LEU A 290 13.49 1.99 -9.80
C LEU A 290 14.09 1.36 -8.53
N ASN A 291 13.26 0.95 -7.58
CA ASN A 291 13.69 0.37 -6.32
C ASN A 291 14.07 -1.12 -6.49
N ARG A 292 15.37 -1.41 -6.40
CA ARG A 292 15.93 -2.76 -6.55
C ARG A 292 15.31 -3.80 -5.58
N ASP A 293 15.00 -3.41 -4.34
CA ASP A 293 14.43 -4.32 -3.35
C ASP A 293 12.98 -4.67 -3.70
N ALA A 294 12.22 -3.69 -4.20
CA ALA A 294 10.86 -3.91 -4.69
C ALA A 294 10.85 -4.84 -5.91
N VAL A 295 11.77 -4.67 -6.86
CA VAL A 295 11.93 -5.59 -8.02
C VAL A 295 12.25 -7.01 -7.57
N ARG A 296 13.13 -7.19 -6.58
CA ARG A 296 13.44 -8.50 -6.02
C ARG A 296 12.22 -9.17 -5.39
N ASP A 297 11.41 -8.42 -4.65
CA ASP A 297 10.15 -8.92 -4.10
C ASP A 297 9.15 -9.23 -5.23
N ALA A 298 9.05 -8.40 -6.28
CA ALA A 298 8.19 -8.65 -7.44
C ALA A 298 8.53 -9.96 -8.16
N ILE A 299 9.82 -10.21 -8.43
CA ILE A 299 10.30 -11.46 -9.03
C ILE A 299 9.95 -12.66 -8.13
N THR A 300 10.14 -12.51 -6.81
CA THR A 300 9.79 -13.55 -5.85
C THR A 300 8.28 -13.83 -5.85
N ASN A 301 7.46 -12.78 -5.91
CA ASN A 301 6.01 -12.85 -5.97
C ASN A 301 5.53 -13.55 -7.25
N ALA A 302 6.13 -13.23 -8.41
CA ALA A 302 5.80 -13.92 -9.66
C ALA A 302 6.06 -15.43 -9.60
N LYS A 303 7.24 -15.82 -9.11
CA LYS A 303 7.61 -17.24 -8.93
C LYS A 303 6.65 -17.94 -7.97
N ARG A 304 6.31 -17.31 -6.85
CA ARG A 304 5.41 -17.86 -5.83
C ARG A 304 4.01 -18.14 -6.36
N ASN A 305 3.51 -17.26 -7.23
CA ASN A 305 2.20 -17.38 -7.84
C ASN A 305 2.21 -18.15 -9.19
N ASN A 306 3.34 -18.80 -9.54
CA ASN A 306 3.52 -19.54 -10.80
C ASN A 306 3.21 -18.68 -12.05
N ARG A 307 3.46 -17.37 -12.00
CA ARG A 307 3.28 -16.47 -13.12
C ARG A 307 4.52 -16.47 -13.99
N LYS A 308 4.42 -17.09 -15.18
CA LYS A 308 5.53 -17.23 -16.14
C LYS A 308 5.51 -16.16 -17.23
N ASN A 309 4.38 -15.48 -17.39
CA ASN A 309 4.12 -14.46 -18.39
C ASN A 309 4.38 -13.03 -17.89
N ILE A 310 5.10 -12.86 -16.78
CA ILE A 310 5.50 -11.55 -16.25
C ILE A 310 7.00 -11.51 -16.00
N ARG A 311 7.64 -10.38 -16.34
CA ARG A 311 9.05 -10.09 -16.08
C ARG A 311 9.18 -8.73 -15.45
N PHE A 312 10.17 -8.57 -14.57
CA PHE A 312 10.44 -7.32 -13.86
C PHE A 312 11.86 -6.84 -14.13
N TYR A 313 12.00 -5.53 -14.32
CA TYR A 313 13.25 -4.85 -14.60
C TYR A 313 13.49 -3.74 -13.58
N ASN A 314 14.75 -3.61 -13.14
CA ASN A 314 15.16 -2.54 -12.24
C ASN A 314 15.73 -1.41 -13.09
N ASP A 315 14.89 -0.47 -13.47
CA ASP A 315 15.24 0.67 -14.31
C ASP A 315 14.27 1.84 -14.10
N ASP A 316 14.58 2.98 -14.71
CA ASP A 316 13.66 4.09 -14.87
C ASP A 316 12.62 3.77 -15.95
N ALA A 317 11.33 3.83 -15.60
CA ALA A 317 10.25 3.44 -16.50
C ALA A 317 10.18 4.30 -17.78
N GLY A 318 10.52 5.60 -17.67
CA GLY A 318 10.53 6.50 -18.82
C GLY A 318 11.65 6.15 -19.81
N LYS A 319 12.86 5.91 -19.31
CA LYS A 319 14.01 5.50 -20.15
C LYS A 319 13.74 4.15 -20.80
N PHE A 320 13.23 3.19 -20.03
CA PHE A 320 12.90 1.86 -20.53
C PHE A 320 11.89 1.93 -21.69
N MET A 321 10.84 2.78 -21.58
CA MET A 321 9.88 2.99 -22.67
C MET A 321 10.51 3.63 -23.90
N VAL A 322 11.46 4.56 -23.74
CA VAL A 322 12.20 5.15 -24.87
C VAL A 322 12.96 4.09 -25.63
N GLU A 323 13.65 3.20 -24.92
CA GLU A 323 14.40 2.09 -25.52
C GLU A 323 13.47 1.11 -26.23
N MET A 324 12.35 0.74 -25.64
CA MET A 324 11.34 -0.10 -26.28
C MET A 324 10.82 0.55 -27.57
N ALA A 325 10.51 1.83 -27.55
CA ALA A 325 10.03 2.55 -28.73
C ALA A 325 11.10 2.62 -29.83
N ALA A 326 12.37 2.84 -29.47
CA ALA A 326 13.51 2.83 -30.41
C ALA A 326 13.70 1.45 -31.05
N ASN A 327 13.50 0.38 -30.30
CA ASN A 327 13.54 -0.99 -30.76
C ASN A 327 12.27 -1.45 -31.52
N LYS A 328 11.32 -0.51 -31.74
CA LYS A 328 10.01 -0.79 -32.37
C LYS A 328 9.20 -1.88 -31.66
N GLU A 329 9.41 -2.05 -30.37
CA GLU A 329 8.61 -2.93 -29.55
C GLU A 329 7.19 -2.40 -29.39
N LYS A 330 6.21 -3.29 -29.35
CA LYS A 330 4.81 -2.91 -29.21
C LYS A 330 4.31 -3.23 -27.79
N VAL A 331 3.52 -2.31 -27.27
CA VAL A 331 2.77 -2.47 -26.01
C VAL A 331 1.31 -2.18 -26.32
N ASP A 332 0.41 -3.03 -25.87
CA ASP A 332 -1.04 -2.83 -26.07
C ASP A 332 -1.64 -2.00 -24.96
N VAL A 333 -1.19 -2.21 -23.70
CA VAL A 333 -1.70 -1.54 -22.52
C VAL A 333 -0.56 -1.05 -21.63
N LEU A 334 -0.63 0.22 -21.23
CA LEU A 334 0.23 0.82 -20.21
C LEU A 334 -0.58 0.99 -18.92
N PHE A 335 -0.15 0.37 -17.82
CA PHE A 335 -0.53 0.79 -16.47
C PHE A 335 0.48 1.81 -15.95
N MET A 336 -0.01 2.86 -15.32
CA MET A 336 0.83 3.85 -14.64
C MET A 336 0.18 4.26 -13.31
N ASP A 337 0.97 4.19 -12.24
CA ASP A 337 0.59 4.60 -10.88
C ASP A 337 1.72 5.49 -10.30
N PRO A 338 1.87 6.73 -10.83
CA PRO A 338 2.95 7.62 -10.43
C PRO A 338 2.74 8.18 -9.01
N PRO A 339 3.78 8.80 -8.40
CA PRO A 339 3.65 9.50 -7.13
C PRO A 339 2.69 10.70 -7.22
N ARG A 340 2.38 11.33 -6.08
CA ARG A 340 1.45 12.48 -5.96
C ARG A 340 1.73 13.65 -6.91
N ALA A 341 2.97 13.84 -7.30
CA ALA A 341 3.37 14.88 -8.27
C ALA A 341 2.89 14.59 -9.69
N GLY A 342 2.32 13.41 -9.96
CA GLY A 342 2.00 12.91 -11.28
C GLY A 342 3.27 12.48 -12.04
N SER A 343 3.14 12.29 -13.35
CA SER A 343 4.27 11.97 -14.22
C SER A 343 4.90 13.25 -14.76
N ASP A 344 6.19 13.20 -15.06
CA ASP A 344 6.87 14.28 -15.76
C ASP A 344 6.63 14.21 -17.27
N GLU A 345 6.97 15.30 -17.97
CA GLU A 345 6.74 15.43 -19.42
C GLU A 345 7.60 14.42 -20.21
N ALA A 346 8.79 14.08 -19.72
CA ALA A 346 9.67 13.11 -20.37
C ALA A 346 9.04 11.71 -20.36
N PHE A 347 8.46 11.29 -19.22
CA PHE A 347 7.72 10.04 -19.09
C PHE A 347 6.49 10.02 -20.02
N LEU A 348 5.66 11.09 -19.97
CA LEU A 348 4.45 11.17 -20.78
C LEU A 348 4.78 11.15 -22.29
N SER A 349 5.84 11.85 -22.70
CA SER A 349 6.35 11.85 -24.08
C SER A 349 6.81 10.44 -24.50
N SER A 350 7.42 9.70 -23.59
CA SER A 350 7.84 8.31 -23.83
C SER A 350 6.63 7.39 -24.02
N ALA A 351 5.60 7.56 -23.21
CA ALA A 351 4.33 6.83 -23.34
C ALA A 351 3.65 7.12 -24.69
N VAL A 352 3.66 8.39 -25.14
CA VAL A 352 3.14 8.78 -26.45
C VAL A 352 3.95 8.14 -27.59
N LYS A 353 5.28 8.12 -27.51
CA LYS A 353 6.13 7.47 -28.51
C LYS A 353 5.91 5.96 -28.61
N LEU A 354 5.71 5.30 -27.47
CA LEU A 354 5.42 3.86 -27.41
C LEU A 354 4.01 3.56 -27.96
N ALA A 355 3.11 4.53 -27.91
CA ALA A 355 1.74 4.52 -28.45
C ALA A 355 0.90 3.28 -28.05
N PRO A 356 0.80 2.90 -26.75
CA PRO A 356 -0.07 1.83 -26.34
C PRO A 356 -1.52 2.13 -26.72
N LYS A 357 -2.29 1.11 -27.11
CA LYS A 357 -3.71 1.26 -27.47
C LYS A 357 -4.55 1.81 -26.33
N ARG A 358 -4.16 1.47 -25.09
CA ARG A 358 -4.83 1.91 -23.85
C ARG A 358 -3.80 2.32 -22.82
N ILE A 359 -4.12 3.38 -22.08
CA ILE A 359 -3.42 3.75 -20.85
C ILE A 359 -4.44 3.65 -19.72
N VAL A 360 -4.11 2.89 -18.69
CA VAL A 360 -4.87 2.82 -17.44
C VAL A 360 -4.07 3.59 -16.39
N TYR A 361 -4.55 4.78 -16.05
CA TYR A 361 -3.88 5.69 -15.14
C TYR A 361 -4.53 5.61 -13.77
N VAL A 362 -3.78 5.14 -12.75
CA VAL A 362 -4.13 5.20 -11.33
C VAL A 362 -3.49 6.44 -10.73
N SER A 363 -4.25 7.24 -9.98
CA SER A 363 -3.74 8.49 -9.39
C SER A 363 -4.35 8.80 -8.05
N CYS A 364 -3.52 9.21 -7.09
CA CYS A 364 -3.94 9.70 -5.77
C CYS A 364 -4.14 11.23 -5.71
N ASN A 365 -4.00 11.94 -6.83
CA ASN A 365 -4.17 13.39 -6.90
C ASN A 365 -4.93 13.81 -8.17
N PRO A 366 -6.21 14.22 -8.09
CA PRO A 366 -7.01 14.59 -9.24
C PRO A 366 -6.47 15.78 -10.05
N GLU A 367 -5.77 16.73 -9.41
CA GLU A 367 -5.21 17.91 -10.07
C GLU A 367 -4.05 17.53 -11.00
N THR A 368 -3.05 16.78 -10.50
CA THR A 368 -1.94 16.32 -11.32
C THR A 368 -2.39 15.32 -12.38
N LEU A 369 -3.39 14.48 -12.06
CA LEU A 369 -4.05 13.61 -13.03
C LEU A 369 -4.63 14.41 -14.20
N ALA A 370 -5.39 15.49 -13.93
CA ALA A 370 -5.97 16.33 -14.97
C ALA A 370 -4.90 17.01 -15.84
N ARG A 371 -3.77 17.44 -15.24
CA ARG A 371 -2.62 17.97 -15.97
C ARG A 371 -2.06 16.94 -16.95
N ASP A 372 -1.84 15.73 -16.51
CA ASP A 372 -1.22 14.65 -17.30
C ASP A 372 -2.19 14.15 -18.38
N VAL A 373 -3.48 14.03 -18.05
CA VAL A 373 -4.54 13.70 -19.02
C VAL A 373 -4.63 14.77 -20.10
N LYS A 374 -4.52 16.06 -19.75
CA LYS A 374 -4.47 17.17 -20.73
C LYS A 374 -3.30 17.01 -21.70
N PHE A 375 -2.12 16.60 -21.21
CA PHE A 375 -0.98 16.35 -22.07
C PHE A 375 -1.28 15.19 -23.04
N LEU A 376 -1.74 14.04 -22.53
CA LEU A 376 -2.02 12.86 -23.33
C LEU A 376 -3.12 13.11 -24.37
N THR A 377 -4.16 13.91 -24.03
CA THR A 377 -5.23 14.25 -24.97
C THR A 377 -4.74 15.12 -26.15
N LYS A 378 -3.76 15.96 -25.93
CA LYS A 378 -3.10 16.73 -27.01
C LYS A 378 -2.26 15.85 -27.93
N HIS A 379 -1.91 14.63 -27.51
CA HIS A 379 -1.02 13.71 -28.21
C HIS A 379 -1.73 12.42 -28.66
N GLY A 380 -3.02 12.51 -28.98
CA GLY A 380 -3.75 11.44 -29.66
C GLY A 380 -4.46 10.45 -28.75
N TYR A 381 -4.61 10.73 -27.46
CA TYR A 381 -5.42 9.92 -26.55
C TYR A 381 -6.73 10.61 -26.20
N GLU A 382 -7.76 9.81 -25.94
CA GLU A 382 -9.04 10.25 -25.43
C GLU A 382 -9.29 9.60 -24.06
N ALA A 383 -9.62 10.42 -23.06
CA ALA A 383 -10.08 9.90 -21.76
C ALA A 383 -11.54 9.43 -21.89
N LYS A 384 -11.80 8.15 -21.64
CA LYS A 384 -13.14 7.55 -21.80
C LYS A 384 -13.98 7.69 -20.55
N GLU A 385 -13.43 7.28 -19.43
CA GLU A 385 -14.10 7.43 -18.13
C GLU A 385 -13.07 7.46 -16.99
N CYS A 386 -13.48 8.07 -15.87
CA CYS A 386 -12.74 8.14 -14.62
C CYS A 386 -13.60 7.57 -13.51
N ARG A 387 -13.06 6.64 -12.72
CA ARG A 387 -13.71 6.08 -11.54
C ARG A 387 -12.95 6.42 -10.27
N PRO A 388 -13.53 7.20 -9.36
CA PRO A 388 -12.95 7.48 -8.05
C PRO A 388 -13.14 6.32 -7.07
N PHE A 389 -12.16 6.18 -6.14
CA PHE A 389 -12.17 5.21 -5.05
C PHE A 389 -11.82 5.90 -3.74
N ASP A 390 -12.58 5.63 -2.69
CA ASP A 390 -12.23 6.08 -1.35
C ASP A 390 -11.25 5.12 -0.68
N MET A 391 -9.97 5.25 -1.07
CA MET A 391 -8.88 4.48 -0.48
C MET A 391 -8.55 4.92 0.95
N PHE A 392 -8.90 6.15 1.32
CA PHE A 392 -8.51 6.82 2.56
C PHE A 392 -9.71 7.47 3.26
N PRO A 393 -10.71 6.67 3.71
CA PRO A 393 -11.82 7.20 4.51
C PRO A 393 -11.39 8.13 5.63
N LEU A 394 -12.23 9.09 6.01
CA LEU A 394 -12.00 10.14 6.99
C LEU A 394 -10.96 11.20 6.59
N THR A 395 -10.21 11.02 5.49
CA THR A 395 -9.25 12.01 4.96
C THR A 395 -9.79 12.69 3.70
N GLY A 396 -9.20 13.79 3.26
CA GLY A 396 -9.53 14.47 2.00
C GLY A 396 -9.01 13.77 0.74
N HIS A 397 -8.19 12.74 0.87
CA HIS A 397 -7.57 12.03 -0.26
C HIS A 397 -8.55 11.13 -1.00
N VAL A 398 -8.38 11.05 -2.32
CA VAL A 398 -9.15 10.19 -3.22
C VAL A 398 -8.23 9.58 -4.27
N GLU A 399 -8.41 8.29 -4.56
CA GLU A 399 -7.77 7.62 -5.69
C GLU A 399 -8.71 7.63 -6.90
N SER A 400 -8.14 7.66 -8.08
CA SER A 400 -8.91 7.63 -9.33
C SER A 400 -8.26 6.69 -10.34
N VAL A 401 -9.07 5.94 -11.08
CA VAL A 401 -8.62 5.16 -12.22
C VAL A 401 -9.22 5.73 -13.49
N VAL A 402 -8.38 6.08 -14.46
CA VAL A 402 -8.81 6.64 -15.74
C VAL A 402 -8.44 5.68 -16.86
N LEU A 403 -9.41 5.41 -17.74
CA LEU A 403 -9.17 4.75 -19.03
C LEU A 403 -8.89 5.81 -20.10
N MET A 404 -7.73 5.73 -20.69
CA MET A 404 -7.41 6.50 -21.91
C MET A 404 -7.22 5.55 -23.10
N GLN A 405 -7.73 5.95 -24.24
CA GLN A 405 -7.67 5.17 -25.48
C GLN A 405 -6.96 5.98 -26.56
N TYR A 406 -6.06 5.34 -27.29
CA TYR A 406 -5.39 5.94 -28.44
C TYR A 406 -6.36 6.11 -29.60
N CYS A 407 -6.45 7.31 -30.16
CA CYS A 407 -7.36 7.67 -31.26
C CYS A 407 -6.64 7.95 -32.57
N GLY A 408 -5.29 7.90 -32.59
CA GLY A 408 -4.51 8.06 -33.82
C GLY A 408 -4.50 9.48 -34.41
N LYS A 409 -4.59 10.55 -33.55
CA LYS A 409 -4.51 11.95 -33.99
C LYS A 409 -3.09 12.47 -33.92
#